data_8d3d4456721895beca5df8f9dd9cefaa
#
_entry.id   8d3d4456721895beca5df8f9dd9cefaa
#
_cell.length_a   1.000
_cell.length_b   1.000
_cell.length_c   1.000
_cell.angle_alpha   90.00
_cell.angle_beta   90.00
_cell.angle_gamma   90.00
#
_symmetry.space_group_name_H-M   'P 1'
#
loop_
_entity.id
_entity.type
_entity.pdbx_description
1 polymer ?
#
loop_
_entity_poly.entity_id
_entity_poly.type
_entity_poly.pdbx_seq_one_letter_code
_entity_poly.pdbx_strand_id
1 'polypeptide(L)'
;GNDPYVWDDSLSGMTRLRVITNYLTRMRYCTRKGKLDLISKGPQPIPDAVAGKKVAPWFSHKRRLTKGQTIIFGHWASLEGMTDDPKTIGLDTGCVWGNALTFYELETGRRVTCECAKSAEP
;
A
#
# COMPACT_ATOMS: atom_id res chain seq x y z
N GLY A 1 -9.39 7.56 10.98
CA GLY A 1 -10.26 6.41 11.26
C GLY A 1 -10.34 5.46 10.08
N ASN A 2 -10.90 4.27 10.32
CA ASN A 2 -10.98 3.19 9.33
C ASN A 2 -12.32 3.15 8.58
N ASP A 3 -13.29 3.90 9.02
CA ASP A 3 -14.63 3.88 8.42
C ASP A 3 -14.96 5.20 7.72
N PRO A 4 -15.64 5.12 6.58
CA PRO A 4 -15.92 3.94 5.77
C PRO A 4 -14.64 3.39 5.10
N TYR A 5 -14.63 2.09 4.82
CA TYR A 5 -13.50 1.40 4.17
C TYR A 5 -13.78 1.04 2.70
N VAL A 6 -14.77 1.70 2.11
CA VAL A 6 -15.14 1.52 0.71
C VAL A 6 -15.56 2.86 0.10
N TRP A 7 -15.18 3.06 -1.16
CA TRP A 7 -15.60 4.23 -1.92
C TRP A 7 -17.07 4.14 -2.29
N ASP A 8 -17.76 5.27 -2.21
CA ASP A 8 -19.12 5.46 -2.71
C ASP A 8 -19.24 6.87 -3.26
N ASP A 9 -19.87 7.04 -4.41
CA ASP A 9 -19.98 8.34 -5.07
C ASP A 9 -20.82 9.33 -4.27
N SER A 10 -21.64 8.86 -3.33
CA SER A 10 -22.44 9.71 -2.44
C SER A 10 -21.63 10.31 -1.26
N LEU A 11 -20.39 9.86 -1.06
CA LEU A 11 -19.55 10.37 0.02
C LEU A 11 -19.31 11.87 -0.14
N SER A 12 -19.40 12.60 0.97
CA SER A 12 -19.21 14.06 1.01
C SER A 12 -18.45 14.50 2.27
N GLY A 13 -17.99 15.75 2.27
CA GLY A 13 -17.37 16.39 3.43
C GLY A 13 -16.14 15.62 3.95
N MET A 14 -15.96 15.66 5.26
CA MET A 14 -14.82 15.02 5.93
C MET A 14 -14.78 13.51 5.76
N THR A 15 -15.93 12.87 5.66
CA THR A 15 -16.01 11.42 5.40
C THR A 15 -15.43 11.06 4.04
N ARG A 16 -15.76 11.83 3.00
CA ARG A 16 -15.18 11.68 1.67
C ARG A 16 -13.66 11.85 1.69
N LEU A 17 -13.15 12.89 2.34
CA LEU A 17 -11.72 13.15 2.45
C LEU A 17 -10.99 12.03 3.19
N ARG A 18 -11.59 11.49 4.24
CA ARG A 18 -11.03 10.36 4.98
C ARG A 18 -10.88 9.12 4.10
N VAL A 19 -11.89 8.79 3.33
CA VAL A 19 -11.85 7.63 2.42
C VAL A 19 -10.79 7.83 1.34
N ILE A 20 -10.72 9.00 0.72
CA ILE A 20 -9.68 9.34 -0.26
C ILE A 20 -8.28 9.16 0.35
N THR A 21 -8.07 9.74 1.54
CA THR A 21 -6.78 9.63 2.24
C THR A 21 -6.41 8.18 2.52
N ASN A 22 -7.37 7.38 2.98
CA ASN A 22 -7.10 5.97 3.25
C ASN A 22 -6.71 5.18 1.99
N TYR A 23 -7.40 5.40 0.88
CA TYR A 23 -7.03 4.75 -0.40
C TYR A 23 -5.65 5.18 -0.88
N LEU A 24 -5.33 6.47 -0.81
CA LEU A 24 -4.11 7.00 -1.39
C LEU A 24 -2.86 6.84 -0.50
N THR A 25 -3.04 6.65 0.81
CA THR A 25 -1.90 6.63 1.74
C THR A 25 -1.79 5.38 2.60
N ARG A 26 -2.84 4.55 2.70
CA ARG A 26 -2.88 3.42 3.62
C ARG A 26 -3.24 2.08 2.98
N MET A 27 -3.62 2.08 1.70
CA MET A 27 -4.08 0.87 1.03
C MET A 27 -2.97 -0.17 0.91
N ARG A 28 -3.26 -1.38 1.39
CA ARG A 28 -2.41 -2.57 1.24
C ARG A 28 -3.18 -3.67 0.54
N TYR A 29 -4.05 -4.33 1.27
CA TYR A 29 -4.96 -5.35 0.76
C TYR A 29 -6.34 -4.76 0.52
N CYS A 30 -7.02 -5.26 -0.47
CA CYS A 30 -8.43 -4.96 -0.69
C CYS A 30 -9.16 -6.16 -1.30
N THR A 31 -10.47 -6.13 -1.21
CA THR A 31 -11.32 -7.11 -1.90
C THR A 31 -11.33 -6.85 -3.40
N ARG A 32 -11.83 -7.80 -4.16
CA ARG A 32 -12.00 -7.65 -5.62
C ARG A 32 -12.85 -6.41 -5.99
N LYS A 33 -13.80 -6.04 -5.13
CA LYS A 33 -14.66 -4.85 -5.33
C LYS A 33 -14.08 -3.57 -4.73
N GLY A 34 -12.85 -3.61 -4.22
CA GLY A 34 -12.15 -2.44 -3.72
C GLY A 34 -12.43 -2.07 -2.27
N LYS A 35 -13.05 -2.93 -1.47
CA LYS A 35 -13.16 -2.69 -0.03
C LYS A 35 -11.80 -2.84 0.64
N LEU A 36 -11.39 -1.84 1.40
CA LEU A 36 -10.09 -1.81 2.05
C LEU A 36 -10.01 -2.75 3.24
N ASP A 37 -8.90 -3.45 3.35
CA ASP A 37 -8.43 -4.06 4.58
C ASP A 37 -7.42 -3.10 5.24
N LEU A 38 -7.85 -2.42 6.29
CA LEU A 38 -7.02 -1.46 7.03
C LEU A 38 -6.40 -2.06 8.29
N ILE A 39 -6.52 -3.36 8.47
CA ILE A 39 -6.04 -4.10 9.65
C ILE A 39 -4.73 -4.83 9.34
N SER A 40 -4.67 -5.54 8.22
CA SER A 40 -3.50 -6.33 7.84
C SER A 40 -2.31 -5.44 7.47
N LYS A 41 -1.16 -5.70 8.07
CA LYS A 41 0.07 -4.91 7.87
C LYS A 41 1.25 -5.76 7.40
N GLY A 42 1.18 -7.05 7.59
CA GLY A 42 2.25 -7.99 7.28
C GLY A 42 2.30 -8.43 5.82
N PRO A 43 3.17 -9.41 5.52
CA PRO A 43 3.29 -9.97 4.17
C PRO A 43 2.12 -10.87 3.78
N GLN A 44 1.27 -11.24 4.74
CA GLN A 44 0.04 -12.00 4.53
C GLN A 44 -1.14 -11.27 5.18
N PRO A 45 -2.34 -11.33 4.59
CA PRO A 45 -3.51 -10.73 5.21
C PRO A 45 -3.94 -11.51 6.44
N ILE A 46 -4.51 -10.81 7.40
CA ILE A 46 -5.15 -11.42 8.57
C ILE A 46 -6.43 -12.13 8.08
N PRO A 47 -6.65 -13.39 8.48
CA PRO A 47 -7.88 -14.07 8.12
C PRO A 47 -9.12 -13.26 8.53
N ASP A 48 -10.06 -13.14 7.63
CA ASP A 48 -11.34 -12.46 7.86
C ASP A 48 -11.26 -10.97 8.22
N ALA A 49 -10.15 -10.31 7.84
CA ALA A 49 -9.96 -8.87 8.06
C ALA A 49 -11.08 -8.02 7.41
N VAL A 50 -11.62 -8.46 6.30
CA VAL A 50 -12.88 -7.99 5.73
C VAL A 50 -13.85 -9.16 5.76
N ALA A 51 -14.85 -9.10 6.64
CA ALA A 51 -15.71 -10.21 6.98
C ALA A 51 -16.30 -10.96 5.77
N GLY A 52 -16.04 -12.26 5.69
CA GLY A 52 -16.55 -13.13 4.63
C GLY A 52 -15.97 -12.86 3.24
N LYS A 53 -14.91 -12.06 3.11
CA LYS A 53 -14.33 -11.68 1.84
C LYS A 53 -12.85 -12.04 1.76
N LYS A 54 -12.40 -12.45 0.57
CA LYS A 54 -10.98 -12.60 0.25
C LYS A 54 -10.39 -11.24 -0.06
N VAL A 55 -9.18 -10.99 0.44
CA VAL A 55 -8.40 -9.81 0.12
C VAL A 55 -7.08 -10.23 -0.54
N ALA A 56 -6.55 -9.34 -1.37
CA ALA A 56 -5.26 -9.50 -2.03
C ALA A 56 -4.56 -8.14 -2.09
N PRO A 57 -3.24 -8.11 -2.31
CA PRO A 57 -2.55 -6.84 -2.53
C PRO A 57 -3.27 -6.02 -3.61
N TRP A 58 -3.43 -4.72 -3.38
CA TRP A 58 -4.20 -3.85 -4.28
C TRP A 58 -3.73 -3.95 -5.73
N PHE A 59 -2.41 -4.05 -5.93
CA PHE A 59 -1.80 -4.11 -7.27
C PHE A 59 -1.96 -5.47 -7.97
N SER A 60 -2.37 -6.52 -7.25
CA SER A 60 -2.55 -7.86 -7.83
C SER A 60 -3.91 -8.05 -8.51
N HIS A 61 -4.85 -7.16 -8.30
CA HIS A 61 -6.19 -7.26 -8.90
C HIS A 61 -6.12 -6.97 -10.40
N LYS A 62 -6.46 -7.96 -11.21
CA LYS A 62 -6.33 -7.91 -12.66
C LYS A 62 -7.23 -6.87 -13.34
N ARG A 63 -8.34 -6.51 -12.70
CA ARG A 63 -9.35 -5.58 -13.25
C ARG A 63 -9.22 -4.16 -12.72
N ARG A 64 -8.16 -3.83 -12.01
CA ARG A 64 -7.98 -2.46 -11.53
C ARG A 64 -7.84 -1.49 -12.71
N LEU A 65 -8.48 -0.32 -12.61
CA LEU A 65 -8.48 0.68 -13.67
C LEU A 65 -7.09 1.29 -13.93
N THR A 66 -6.21 1.24 -12.96
CA THR A 66 -4.84 1.76 -13.05
C THR A 66 -3.84 0.77 -13.65
N LYS A 67 -4.30 -0.40 -14.08
CA LYS A 67 -3.43 -1.39 -14.71
C LYS A 67 -2.82 -0.80 -15.99
N GLY A 68 -1.51 -0.87 -16.10
CA GLY A 68 -0.78 -0.26 -17.20
C GLY A 68 -0.21 1.12 -16.91
N GLN A 69 -0.64 1.77 -15.84
CA GLN A 69 -0.02 3.00 -15.34
C GLN A 69 1.09 2.68 -14.35
N THR A 70 2.16 3.48 -14.38
CA THR A 70 3.21 3.40 -13.37
C THR A 70 2.74 4.09 -12.10
N ILE A 71 2.72 3.34 -10.99
CA ILE A 71 2.35 3.87 -9.68
C ILE A 71 3.51 3.64 -8.71
N ILE A 72 3.93 4.73 -8.07
CA ILE A 72 4.96 4.72 -7.03
C ILE A 72 4.27 4.92 -5.69
N PHE A 73 4.59 4.09 -4.71
CA PHE A 73 3.93 4.15 -3.41
C PHE A 73 4.87 3.80 -2.26
N GLY A 74 4.47 4.17 -1.06
CA GLY A 74 5.16 3.84 0.18
C GLY A 74 4.25 3.11 1.17
N HIS A 75 4.51 3.30 2.46
CA HIS A 75 3.69 2.86 3.59
C HIS A 75 3.66 1.34 3.87
N TRP A 76 3.96 0.49 2.91
CA TRP A 76 3.89 -0.97 3.07
C TRP A 76 5.28 -1.59 3.18
N ALA A 77 5.91 -1.40 4.33
CA ALA A 77 7.30 -1.82 4.58
C ALA A 77 7.50 -3.34 4.46
N SER A 78 6.51 -4.14 4.84
CA SER A 78 6.65 -5.61 4.80
C SER A 78 6.75 -6.20 3.40
N LEU A 79 6.46 -5.44 2.34
CA LEU A 79 6.73 -5.84 0.96
C LEU A 79 8.22 -5.79 0.62
N GLU A 80 9.01 -5.02 1.35
CA GLU A 80 10.42 -4.77 1.01
C GLU A 80 10.60 -4.25 -0.43
N GLY A 81 9.60 -3.51 -0.92
CA GLY A 81 9.56 -2.98 -2.27
C GLY A 81 9.19 -3.99 -3.38
N MET A 82 8.84 -5.23 -3.03
CA MET A 82 8.57 -6.31 -4.00
C MET A 82 7.08 -6.40 -4.34
N THR A 83 6.73 -6.22 -5.61
CA THR A 83 5.34 -6.22 -6.07
C THR A 83 5.04 -7.22 -7.19
N ASP A 84 6.06 -7.82 -7.78
CA ASP A 84 5.96 -8.69 -8.97
C ASP A 84 5.34 -8.00 -10.21
N ASP A 85 5.25 -6.66 -10.18
CA ASP A 85 4.76 -5.84 -11.28
C ASP A 85 5.75 -4.69 -11.52
N PRO A 86 6.39 -4.62 -12.71
CA PRO A 86 7.40 -3.60 -13.00
C PRO A 86 6.85 -2.18 -13.03
N LYS A 87 5.52 -2.00 -13.15
CA LYS A 87 4.87 -0.69 -13.14
C LYS A 87 4.35 -0.29 -11.76
N THR A 88 4.44 -1.16 -10.79
CA THR A 88 4.01 -0.89 -9.42
C THR A 88 5.24 -0.88 -8.51
N ILE A 89 5.66 0.31 -8.10
CA ILE A 89 6.97 0.55 -7.51
C ILE A 89 6.80 0.90 -6.04
N GLY A 90 7.10 -0.07 -5.15
CA GLY A 90 7.11 0.14 -3.71
C GLY A 90 8.46 0.69 -3.25
N LEU A 91 8.45 1.80 -2.51
CA LEU A 91 9.67 2.45 -2.04
C LEU A 91 9.85 2.40 -0.51
N ASP A 92 8.89 1.87 0.22
CA ASP A 92 9.05 1.67 1.66
C ASP A 92 9.83 0.38 1.91
N THR A 93 11.10 0.52 2.16
CA THR A 93 12.01 -0.60 2.45
C THR A 93 12.41 -0.65 3.92
N GLY A 94 11.62 -0.02 4.79
CA GLY A 94 11.69 -0.21 6.24
C GLY A 94 12.81 0.53 6.94
N CYS A 95 13.21 1.70 6.47
CA CYS A 95 14.30 2.49 7.09
C CYS A 95 14.04 2.75 8.58
N VAL A 96 12.83 3.10 8.95
CA VAL A 96 12.45 3.36 10.34
C VAL A 96 12.67 2.13 11.26
N TRP A 97 12.69 0.96 10.69
CA TRP A 97 12.93 -0.31 11.39
C TRP A 97 14.39 -0.78 11.31
N GLY A 98 15.29 0.07 10.81
CA GLY A 98 16.70 -0.24 10.67
C GLY A 98 17.06 -1.01 9.38
N ASN A 99 16.17 -1.03 8.40
CA ASN A 99 16.44 -1.61 7.08
C ASN A 99 17.00 -0.53 6.15
N ALA A 100 16.44 -0.32 4.98
CA ALA A 100 16.98 0.59 3.99
C ALA A 100 16.02 1.73 3.62
N LEU A 101 16.59 2.86 3.25
CA LEU A 101 15.91 3.94 2.55
C LEU A 101 16.13 3.75 1.06
N THR A 102 15.09 3.73 0.27
CA THR A 102 15.15 3.52 -1.17
C THR A 102 14.73 4.77 -1.93
N PHE A 103 15.55 5.16 -2.89
CA PHE A 103 15.31 6.24 -3.85
C PHE A 103 15.03 5.64 -5.23
N TYR A 104 14.19 6.28 -5.98
CA TYR A 104 13.85 5.88 -7.35
C TYR A 104 14.08 7.06 -8.31
N GLU A 105 14.93 6.84 -9.31
CA GLU A 105 15.18 7.83 -10.35
C GLU A 105 14.14 7.67 -11.45
N LEU A 106 13.31 8.69 -11.63
CA LEU A 106 12.17 8.63 -12.55
C LEU A 106 12.59 8.47 -14.00
N GLU A 107 13.70 9.10 -14.41
CA GLU A 107 14.17 9.11 -15.79
C GLU A 107 14.69 7.74 -16.24
N THR A 108 15.37 7.03 -15.36
CA THR A 108 16.05 5.77 -15.70
C THR A 108 15.42 4.52 -15.12
N GLY A 109 14.56 4.68 -14.11
CA GLY A 109 14.04 3.56 -13.33
C GLY A 109 15.06 2.93 -12.37
N ARG A 110 16.20 3.59 -12.15
CA ARG A 110 17.24 3.11 -11.26
C ARG A 110 16.82 3.28 -9.79
N ARG A 111 17.04 2.24 -9.01
CA ARG A 111 16.88 2.27 -7.55
C ARG A 111 18.22 2.42 -6.88
N VAL A 112 18.28 3.27 -5.85
CA VAL A 112 19.45 3.44 -4.99
C VAL A 112 19.00 3.26 -3.55
N THR A 113 19.70 2.42 -2.79
CA THR A 113 19.37 2.15 -1.40
C THR A 113 20.52 2.61 -0.49
N CYS A 114 20.14 3.14 0.68
CA CYS A 114 21.05 3.43 1.77
C CYS A 114 20.60 2.67 3.00
N GLU A 115 21.51 1.96 3.65
CA GLU A 115 21.19 1.30 4.91
C GLU A 115 20.93 2.33 6.01
N CYS A 116 19.91 2.08 6.80
CA CYS A 116 19.53 2.93 7.92
C CYS A 116 20.07 2.35 9.22
N ALA A 117 20.43 3.22 10.16
CA ALA A 117 20.83 2.79 11.49
C ALA A 117 19.68 2.04 12.17
N LYS A 118 19.99 0.92 12.81
CA LYS A 118 19.01 0.26 13.69
C LYS A 118 18.63 1.26 14.78
N SER A 119 17.34 1.47 14.99
CA SER A 119 16.88 2.25 16.12
C SER A 119 17.43 1.61 17.38
N ALA A 120 18.07 2.41 18.23
CA ALA A 120 18.39 1.92 19.57
C ALA A 120 17.06 1.49 20.21
N GLU A 121 16.98 0.24 20.67
CA GLU A 121 15.84 -0.19 21.45
C GLU A 121 15.70 0.75 22.66
N PRO A 122 14.48 1.19 22.95
CA PRO A 122 14.24 2.03 24.11
C PRO A 122 14.57 1.30 25.41
#